data_bfb463b537646dc722024a63f1617c93
#
_entry.id   bfb463b537646dc722024a63f1617c93
#
_cell.length_a   1.000
_cell.length_b   1.000
_cell.length_c   1.000
_cell.angle_alpha   90.00
_cell.angle_beta   90.00
_cell.angle_gamma   90.00
#
_symmetry.space_group_name_H-M   'P 1'
#
loop_
_entity.id
_entity.type
_entity.pdbx_description
1 polymer ?
#
loop_
_entity_poly.entity_id
_entity_poly.type
_entity_poly.pdbx_seq_one_letter_code
_entity_poly.pdbx_strand_id
1 'polypeptide(L)'
;TLMLTYEQAGDVLDDLVDELPEEIFKNLNGGVSFVEDAVRSDDGRYTLGMYFRDKMGRHIELYYGSFTELYGDMDDETFRRRLRSTLHHELTHHIESQAGERWDERQSELYGFGGVDVKSILFVCDDNSMSLVAEAVFNSSKGDYCPEIMAYSAGIDVKDEINPRVKKCCEALDIRLPHGYPVPVTRELIERCDVVLCMTALQAQKLSDEYQDMDERIMCLADEDIYPPTLPIGWKKCVLRIEDEALAVIDELREKGLLVESQG
;
A
#
# COMPACT_ATOMS: atom_id res chain seq x y z
N THR A 1 12.03 -11.73 18.23
CA THR A 1 11.06 -12.76 17.80
C THR A 1 11.64 -13.39 16.56
N LEU A 2 11.77 -14.71 16.51
CA LEU A 2 12.23 -15.41 15.30
C LEU A 2 11.14 -15.29 14.26
N MET A 3 11.50 -14.95 13.03
CA MET A 3 10.60 -14.96 11.88
C MET A 3 9.95 -16.34 11.68
N LEU A 4 8.74 -16.40 11.16
CA LEU A 4 8.07 -17.65 10.79
C LEU A 4 8.97 -18.50 9.89
N THR A 5 8.94 -19.82 10.09
CA THR A 5 9.59 -20.76 9.15
C THR A 5 8.83 -20.76 7.82
N TYR A 6 9.46 -21.27 6.75
CA TYR A 6 8.82 -21.41 5.45
C TYR A 6 7.48 -22.17 5.52
N GLU A 7 7.44 -23.27 6.29
CA GLU A 7 6.20 -24.04 6.49
C GLU A 7 5.12 -23.22 7.19
N GLN A 8 5.46 -22.53 8.28
CA GLN A 8 4.53 -21.67 9.02
C GLN A 8 4.05 -20.49 8.18
N ALA A 9 4.93 -19.93 7.35
CA ALA A 9 4.60 -18.86 6.44
C ALA A 9 3.66 -19.34 5.31
N GLY A 10 3.81 -20.61 4.90
CA GLY A 10 2.88 -21.27 3.97
C GLY A 10 1.47 -21.41 4.56
N ASP A 11 1.37 -21.83 5.85
CA ASP A 11 0.07 -21.89 6.55
C ASP A 11 -0.61 -20.51 6.62
N VAL A 12 0.18 -19.43 6.81
CA VAL A 12 -0.33 -18.05 6.78
C VAL A 12 -0.85 -17.68 5.41
N LEU A 13 -0.17 -18.10 4.33
CA LEU A 13 -0.63 -17.84 2.97
C LEU A 13 -1.95 -18.59 2.68
N ASP A 14 -2.05 -19.85 3.08
CA ASP A 14 -3.28 -20.64 2.90
C ASP A 14 -4.46 -19.98 3.61
N ASP A 15 -4.26 -19.53 4.86
CA ASP A 15 -5.28 -18.75 5.59
C ASP A 15 -5.69 -17.48 4.85
N LEU A 16 -4.74 -16.75 4.27
CA LEU A 16 -5.00 -15.51 3.53
C LEU A 16 -5.77 -15.76 2.23
N VAL A 17 -5.47 -16.85 1.53
CA VAL A 17 -6.19 -17.28 0.33
C VAL A 17 -7.62 -17.67 0.69
N ASP A 18 -7.83 -18.43 1.79
CA ASP A 18 -9.15 -18.85 2.26
C ASP A 18 -10.04 -17.68 2.74
N GLU A 19 -9.43 -16.55 3.15
CA GLU A 19 -10.17 -15.33 3.52
C GLU A 19 -10.77 -14.59 2.31
N LEU A 20 -10.33 -14.91 1.09
CA LEU A 20 -10.73 -14.21 -0.14
C LEU A 20 -11.88 -14.92 -0.86
N PRO A 21 -12.76 -14.17 -1.56
CA PRO A 21 -13.82 -14.77 -2.37
C PRO A 21 -13.24 -15.62 -3.52
N GLU A 22 -13.84 -16.80 -3.77
CA GLU A 22 -13.42 -17.71 -4.84
C GLU A 22 -13.42 -17.05 -6.24
N GLU A 23 -14.29 -16.06 -6.44
CA GLU A 23 -14.43 -15.34 -7.69
C GLU A 23 -13.13 -14.62 -8.12
N ILE A 24 -12.32 -14.19 -7.14
CA ILE A 24 -11.05 -13.51 -7.40
C ILE A 24 -10.05 -14.46 -8.09
N PHE A 25 -10.11 -15.74 -7.76
CA PHE A 25 -9.23 -16.76 -8.32
C PHE A 25 -9.74 -17.37 -9.63
N LYS A 26 -10.85 -16.89 -10.15
CA LYS A 26 -11.41 -17.38 -11.41
C LYS A 26 -10.38 -17.22 -12.54
N ASN A 27 -10.12 -18.31 -13.27
CA ASN A 27 -9.12 -18.39 -14.34
C ASN A 27 -7.65 -18.27 -13.88
N LEU A 28 -7.36 -18.24 -12.59
CA LEU A 28 -6.02 -18.40 -12.04
C LEU A 28 -5.70 -19.91 -11.99
N ASN A 29 -5.57 -20.53 -13.17
CA ASN A 29 -5.52 -21.98 -13.33
C ASN A 29 -4.23 -22.63 -12.81
N GLY A 30 -3.15 -21.85 -12.62
CA GLY A 30 -1.92 -22.30 -11.94
C GLY A 30 -1.92 -21.99 -10.43
N GLY A 31 -2.94 -21.29 -9.92
CA GLY A 31 -3.09 -20.98 -8.48
C GLY A 31 -2.07 -19.98 -7.96
N VAL A 32 -1.94 -19.99 -6.63
CA VAL A 32 -0.92 -19.21 -5.89
C VAL A 32 0.11 -20.17 -5.33
N SER A 33 1.38 -19.93 -5.62
CA SER A 33 2.50 -20.74 -5.15
C SER A 33 3.36 -19.93 -4.18
N PHE A 34 3.91 -20.60 -3.17
CA PHE A 34 4.86 -20.02 -2.27
C PHE A 34 6.24 -20.63 -2.50
N VAL A 35 7.24 -19.83 -2.81
CA VAL A 35 8.58 -20.26 -3.19
C VAL A 35 9.55 -19.96 -2.06
N GLU A 36 10.37 -20.93 -1.67
CA GLU A 36 11.30 -20.80 -0.54
C GLU A 36 12.46 -19.84 -0.86
N ASP A 37 12.92 -19.85 -2.11
CA ASP A 37 14.08 -19.06 -2.53
C ASP A 37 13.78 -17.57 -2.63
N ALA A 38 14.81 -16.75 -2.39
CA ALA A 38 14.77 -15.33 -2.67
C ALA A 38 14.99 -15.07 -4.16
N VAL A 39 14.16 -14.22 -4.75
CA VAL A 39 14.25 -13.83 -6.16
C VAL A 39 14.65 -12.36 -6.27
N ARG A 40 15.57 -12.07 -7.19
CA ARG A 40 15.98 -10.71 -7.53
C ARG A 40 15.62 -10.40 -8.97
N SER A 41 15.17 -9.19 -9.20
CA SER A 41 14.99 -8.61 -10.52
C SER A 41 16.35 -8.31 -11.18
N ASP A 42 16.34 -8.01 -12.47
CA ASP A 42 17.57 -7.72 -13.26
C ASP A 42 18.39 -6.56 -12.71
N ASP A 43 17.76 -5.64 -11.99
CA ASP A 43 18.41 -4.50 -11.32
C ASP A 43 18.93 -4.83 -9.92
N GLY A 44 18.82 -6.10 -9.49
CA GLY A 44 19.35 -6.62 -8.24
C GLY A 44 18.44 -6.48 -7.03
N ARG A 45 17.23 -5.92 -7.20
CA ARG A 45 16.23 -5.78 -6.12
C ARG A 45 15.52 -7.10 -5.84
N TYR A 46 15.07 -7.30 -4.60
CA TYR A 46 14.26 -8.45 -4.25
C TYR A 46 12.83 -8.28 -4.75
N THR A 47 12.30 -9.33 -5.37
CA THR A 47 10.92 -9.45 -5.82
C THR A 47 10.14 -10.23 -4.76
N LEU A 48 9.06 -9.67 -4.23
CA LEU A 48 8.24 -10.32 -3.18
C LEU A 48 7.19 -11.25 -3.75
N GLY A 49 6.63 -10.88 -4.90
CA GLY A 49 5.65 -11.66 -5.64
C GLY A 49 5.73 -11.37 -7.13
N MET A 50 5.08 -12.21 -7.92
CA MET A 50 4.97 -12.03 -9.36
C MET A 50 3.75 -12.76 -9.91
N TYR A 51 2.97 -12.06 -10.72
CA TYR A 51 1.91 -12.63 -11.53
C TYR A 51 2.45 -13.08 -12.89
N PHE A 52 2.16 -14.32 -13.26
CA PHE A 52 2.59 -14.91 -14.54
C PHE A 52 1.40 -15.16 -15.47
N ARG A 53 1.66 -14.94 -16.74
CA ARG A 53 0.79 -15.33 -17.84
C ARG A 53 1.62 -15.96 -18.94
N ASP A 54 1.77 -17.27 -18.89
CA ASP A 54 2.61 -18.04 -19.79
C ASP A 54 1.92 -19.31 -20.31
N LYS A 55 2.70 -20.26 -20.82
CA LYS A 55 2.19 -21.54 -21.34
C LYS A 55 1.61 -22.46 -20.26
N MET A 56 1.95 -22.24 -19.00
CA MET A 56 1.41 -22.95 -17.84
C MET A 56 0.07 -22.37 -17.39
N GLY A 57 -0.32 -21.23 -17.96
CA GLY A 57 -1.52 -20.52 -17.63
C GLY A 57 -1.25 -19.25 -16.81
N ARG A 58 -2.23 -18.86 -16.00
CA ARG A 58 -2.12 -17.71 -15.09
C ARG A 58 -1.86 -18.22 -13.68
N HIS A 59 -0.78 -17.74 -13.07
CA HIS A 59 -0.42 -18.12 -11.71
C HIS A 59 0.31 -16.97 -10.99
N ILE A 60 0.35 -17.05 -9.68
CA ILE A 60 1.06 -16.11 -8.82
C ILE A 60 2.12 -16.88 -8.04
N GLU A 61 3.33 -16.35 -7.99
CA GLU A 61 4.40 -16.82 -7.12
C GLU A 61 4.72 -15.76 -6.07
N LEU A 62 4.80 -16.15 -4.80
CA LEU A 62 5.26 -15.32 -3.70
C LEU A 62 6.57 -15.91 -3.16
N TYR A 63 7.57 -15.06 -2.88
CA TYR A 63 8.94 -15.49 -2.61
C TYR A 63 9.31 -15.29 -1.14
N TYR A 64 9.18 -16.35 -0.33
CA TYR A 64 9.47 -16.32 1.10
C TYR A 64 10.88 -15.80 1.40
N GLY A 65 11.90 -16.28 0.68
CA GLY A 65 13.28 -15.85 0.84
C GLY A 65 13.48 -14.35 0.60
N SER A 66 12.71 -13.76 -0.32
CA SER A 66 12.74 -12.31 -0.53
C SER A 66 12.18 -11.53 0.67
N PHE A 67 11.13 -12.05 1.33
CA PHE A 67 10.63 -11.44 2.58
C PHE A 67 11.66 -11.51 3.69
N THR A 68 12.35 -12.66 3.85
CA THR A 68 13.38 -12.82 4.88
C THR A 68 14.58 -11.92 4.67
N GLU A 69 15.05 -11.80 3.44
CA GLU A 69 16.19 -10.96 3.07
C GLU A 69 15.91 -9.45 3.22
N LEU A 70 14.68 -9.04 2.92
CA LEU A 70 14.30 -7.64 2.95
C LEU A 70 13.94 -7.14 4.35
N TYR A 71 13.29 -7.98 5.15
CA TYR A 71 12.66 -7.55 6.38
C TYR A 71 13.28 -8.15 7.64
N GLY A 72 14.20 -9.12 7.51
CA GLY A 72 14.89 -9.73 8.63
C GLY A 72 13.96 -10.29 9.71
N ASP A 73 14.19 -9.92 10.95
CA ASP A 73 13.44 -10.39 12.12
C ASP A 73 12.12 -9.63 12.32
N MET A 74 11.14 -9.82 11.41
CA MET A 74 9.80 -9.28 11.66
C MET A 74 8.96 -10.26 12.50
N ASP A 75 7.98 -9.70 13.22
CA ASP A 75 6.99 -10.52 13.95
C ASP A 75 5.94 -11.12 12.99
N ASP A 76 5.24 -12.15 13.48
CA ASP A 76 4.27 -12.93 12.70
C ASP A 76 3.14 -12.05 12.14
N GLU A 77 2.70 -11.05 12.89
CA GLU A 77 1.62 -10.16 12.46
C GLU A 77 2.07 -9.21 11.34
N THR A 78 3.28 -8.69 11.44
CA THR A 78 3.89 -7.86 10.40
C THR A 78 4.14 -8.68 9.13
N PHE A 79 4.63 -9.93 9.28
CA PHE A 79 4.79 -10.84 8.15
C PHE A 79 3.45 -11.12 7.45
N ARG A 80 2.40 -11.48 8.23
CA ARG A 80 1.05 -11.72 7.68
C ARG A 80 0.53 -10.51 6.90
N ARG A 81 0.70 -9.31 7.42
CA ARG A 81 0.25 -8.08 6.73
C ARG A 81 0.97 -7.87 5.40
N ARG A 82 2.30 -8.03 5.39
CA ARG A 82 3.09 -7.85 4.19
C ARG A 82 2.78 -8.91 3.14
N LEU A 83 2.65 -10.17 3.56
CA LEU A 83 2.27 -11.26 2.67
C LEU A 83 0.88 -11.00 2.06
N ARG A 84 -0.08 -10.52 2.86
CA ARG A 84 -1.42 -10.13 2.40
C ARG A 84 -1.33 -9.01 1.36
N SER A 85 -0.57 -7.95 1.64
CA SER A 85 -0.41 -6.82 0.71
C SER A 85 0.16 -7.28 -0.63
N THR A 86 1.22 -8.10 -0.61
CA THR A 86 1.80 -8.64 -1.84
C THR A 86 0.83 -9.54 -2.59
N LEU A 87 0.12 -10.43 -1.89
CA LEU A 87 -0.91 -11.29 -2.51
C LEU A 87 -2.00 -10.47 -3.20
N HIS A 88 -2.50 -9.42 -2.55
CA HIS A 88 -3.52 -8.55 -3.13
C HIS A 88 -2.99 -7.80 -4.36
N HIS A 89 -1.74 -7.33 -4.34
CA HIS A 89 -1.11 -6.69 -5.48
C HIS A 89 -1.08 -7.63 -6.70
N GLU A 90 -0.60 -8.85 -6.52
CA GLU A 90 -0.53 -9.83 -7.63
C GLU A 90 -1.92 -10.28 -8.10
N LEU A 91 -2.90 -10.37 -7.19
CA LEU A 91 -4.30 -10.65 -7.56
C LEU A 91 -4.92 -9.49 -8.35
N THR A 92 -4.54 -8.25 -8.07
CA THR A 92 -4.96 -7.10 -8.88
C THR A 92 -4.48 -7.27 -10.32
N HIS A 93 -3.22 -7.61 -10.56
CA HIS A 93 -2.70 -7.91 -11.89
C HIS A 93 -3.46 -9.04 -12.58
N HIS A 94 -3.87 -10.06 -11.82
CA HIS A 94 -4.68 -11.15 -12.35
C HIS A 94 -6.05 -10.67 -12.83
N ILE A 95 -6.77 -9.90 -12.03
CA ILE A 95 -8.11 -9.38 -12.35
C ILE A 95 -8.03 -8.46 -13.57
N GLU A 96 -7.06 -7.57 -13.62
CA GLU A 96 -6.82 -6.64 -14.71
C GLU A 96 -6.47 -7.36 -16.02
N SER A 97 -5.60 -8.37 -15.93
CA SER A 97 -5.29 -9.24 -17.08
C SER A 97 -6.52 -9.92 -17.67
N GLN A 98 -7.54 -10.21 -16.84
CA GLN A 98 -8.81 -10.76 -17.30
C GLN A 98 -9.72 -9.72 -17.97
N ALA A 99 -9.72 -8.49 -17.49
CA ALA A 99 -10.53 -7.40 -18.03
C ALA A 99 -10.10 -6.98 -19.44
N GLY A 100 -8.96 -7.47 -19.93
CA GLY A 100 -8.44 -7.15 -21.27
C GLY A 100 -7.98 -5.70 -21.41
N GLU A 101 -7.91 -4.96 -20.31
CA GLU A 101 -7.38 -3.61 -20.28
C GLU A 101 -5.85 -3.67 -20.25
N ARG A 102 -5.20 -2.86 -21.10
CA ARG A 102 -3.75 -2.61 -21.02
C ARG A 102 -3.47 -1.72 -19.81
N TRP A 103 -3.56 -2.32 -18.65
CA TRP A 103 -3.39 -1.62 -17.40
C TRP A 103 -1.92 -1.31 -17.11
N ASP A 104 -1.00 -2.16 -17.59
CA ASP A 104 0.46 -1.93 -17.46
C ASP A 104 0.92 -0.55 -17.97
N GLU A 105 0.27 -0.02 -19.02
CA GLU A 105 0.58 1.33 -19.52
C GLU A 105 -0.05 2.42 -18.63
N ARG A 106 -1.24 2.17 -18.03
CA ARG A 106 -1.92 3.13 -17.16
C ARG A 106 -1.45 3.09 -15.71
N GLN A 107 -1.09 1.93 -15.17
CA GLN A 107 -0.46 1.87 -13.83
C GLN A 107 0.94 2.46 -13.84
N SER A 108 1.73 2.25 -14.90
CA SER A 108 3.00 2.99 -15.02
C SER A 108 2.80 4.49 -15.21
N GLU A 109 1.61 4.92 -15.66
CA GLU A 109 1.21 6.32 -15.73
C GLU A 109 0.48 6.81 -14.45
N LEU A 110 -0.30 5.95 -13.75
CA LEU A 110 -1.08 6.31 -12.56
C LEU A 110 -0.30 6.13 -11.24
N TYR A 111 0.49 5.08 -11.12
CA TYR A 111 1.44 4.87 -10.01
C TYR A 111 2.89 5.09 -10.47
N GLY A 112 3.06 5.58 -11.69
CA GLY A 112 4.35 5.96 -12.19
C GLY A 112 4.86 7.17 -11.44
N PHE A 113 5.56 6.97 -10.31
CA PHE A 113 6.51 7.95 -9.82
C PHE A 113 7.63 8.16 -10.87
N GLY A 114 7.29 8.04 -12.16
CA GLY A 114 8.11 7.97 -13.34
C GLY A 114 9.30 8.91 -13.34
N GLY A 115 10.40 8.49 -12.73
CA GLY A 115 11.63 9.25 -12.66
C GLY A 115 11.62 10.44 -11.68
N VAL A 116 10.59 10.60 -10.87
CA VAL A 116 10.53 11.61 -9.79
C VAL A 116 11.25 11.06 -8.57
N ASP A 117 12.24 11.78 -8.08
CA ASP A 117 12.90 11.51 -6.79
C ASP A 117 11.95 11.88 -5.66
N VAL A 118 11.10 10.92 -5.25
CA VAL A 118 10.07 11.13 -4.21
C VAL A 118 10.74 11.25 -2.85
N LYS A 119 10.58 12.40 -2.21
CA LYS A 119 11.06 12.68 -0.84
C LYS A 119 9.91 12.96 0.12
N SER A 120 8.74 13.27 -0.41
CA SER A 120 7.59 13.67 0.39
C SER A 120 6.27 13.20 -0.23
N ILE A 121 5.42 12.62 0.61
CA ILE A 121 4.09 12.09 0.24
C ILE A 121 3.04 12.78 1.10
N LEU A 122 1.95 13.20 0.49
CA LEU A 122 0.77 13.72 1.19
C LEU A 122 -0.40 12.74 1.03
N PHE A 123 -0.84 12.13 2.11
CA PHE A 123 -2.09 11.38 2.13
C PHE A 123 -3.28 12.31 2.38
N VAL A 124 -4.36 12.17 1.60
CA VAL A 124 -5.53 13.04 1.70
C VAL A 124 -6.82 12.24 1.81
N CYS A 125 -7.70 12.67 2.71
CA CYS A 125 -9.10 12.25 2.78
C CYS A 125 -10.00 13.45 3.11
N ASP A 126 -11.29 13.25 3.40
CA ASP A 126 -12.17 14.39 3.66
C ASP A 126 -11.85 15.09 4.99
N ASP A 127 -11.82 14.35 6.11
CA ASP A 127 -11.71 14.90 7.46
C ASP A 127 -10.33 14.72 8.12
N ASN A 128 -9.34 14.29 7.36
CA ASN A 128 -7.97 13.93 7.81
C ASN A 128 -7.90 12.70 8.74
N SER A 129 -8.99 12.00 9.02
CA SER A 129 -8.94 10.87 9.96
C SER A 129 -8.28 9.64 9.34
N MET A 130 -8.65 9.28 8.11
CA MET A 130 -8.10 8.10 7.42
C MET A 130 -6.70 8.38 6.86
N SER A 131 -6.49 9.55 6.29
CA SER A 131 -5.16 9.96 5.79
C SER A 131 -4.11 10.03 6.90
N LEU A 132 -4.51 10.38 8.12
CA LEU A 132 -3.63 10.37 9.30
C LEU A 132 -3.18 8.95 9.68
N VAL A 133 -4.03 7.94 9.47
CA VAL A 133 -3.64 6.53 9.64
C VAL A 133 -2.57 6.15 8.62
N ALA A 134 -2.77 6.50 7.35
CA ALA A 134 -1.79 6.22 6.28
C ALA A 134 -0.43 6.90 6.57
N GLU A 135 -0.42 8.15 7.02
CA GLU A 135 0.79 8.85 7.47
C GLU A 135 1.49 8.09 8.61
N ALA A 136 0.73 7.69 9.63
CA ALA A 136 1.25 6.99 10.80
C ALA A 136 1.91 5.66 10.40
N VAL A 137 1.21 4.86 9.59
CA VAL A 137 1.69 3.56 9.12
C VAL A 137 2.92 3.73 8.24
N PHE A 138 2.87 4.61 7.24
CA PHE A 138 4.00 4.85 6.36
C PHE A 138 5.24 5.25 7.16
N ASN A 139 5.16 6.28 8.00
CA ASN A 139 6.30 6.79 8.75
C ASN A 139 6.84 5.79 9.78
N SER A 140 6.00 4.91 10.34
CA SER A 140 6.45 3.87 11.27
C SER A 140 7.02 2.63 10.59
N SER A 141 6.60 2.35 9.34
CA SER A 141 6.96 1.12 8.62
C SER A 141 8.05 1.31 7.58
N LYS A 142 8.36 2.56 7.20
CA LYS A 142 9.43 2.86 6.23
C LYS A 142 10.83 2.43 6.68
N GLY A 143 11.06 2.33 8.01
CA GLY A 143 12.29 1.84 8.63
C GLY A 143 13.55 2.57 8.15
N ASP A 144 14.67 1.84 8.16
CA ASP A 144 15.95 2.33 7.61
C ASP A 144 15.98 2.28 6.07
N TYR A 145 14.93 1.76 5.42
CA TYR A 145 14.88 1.56 3.97
C TYR A 145 14.66 2.85 3.19
N CYS A 146 13.89 3.79 3.76
CA CYS A 146 13.68 5.12 3.17
C CYS A 146 13.59 6.22 4.23
N PRO A 147 14.64 6.40 5.05
CA PRO A 147 14.61 7.38 6.12
C PRO A 147 14.36 8.80 5.62
N GLU A 148 14.72 9.07 4.38
CA GLU A 148 14.61 10.40 3.75
C GLU A 148 13.20 10.74 3.27
N ILE A 149 12.34 9.72 3.02
CA ILE A 149 10.96 9.97 2.57
C ILE A 149 10.08 10.27 3.79
N MET A 150 9.37 11.39 3.74
CA MET A 150 8.44 11.79 4.79
C MET A 150 7.01 11.80 4.27
N ALA A 151 6.12 11.11 4.99
CA ALA A 151 4.70 11.21 4.75
C ALA A 151 4.07 12.26 5.66
N TYR A 152 3.07 12.93 5.11
CA TYR A 152 2.18 13.91 5.75
C TYR A 152 0.75 13.52 5.48
N SER A 153 -0.19 14.10 6.21
CA SER A 153 -1.61 13.90 5.94
C SER A 153 -2.40 15.19 6.05
N ALA A 154 -3.51 15.28 5.31
CA ALA A 154 -4.41 16.41 5.38
C ALA A 154 -5.86 15.99 5.03
N GLY A 155 -6.81 16.88 5.34
CA GLY A 155 -8.22 16.74 5.00
C GLY A 155 -8.72 17.89 4.14
N ILE A 156 -9.62 17.56 3.20
CA ILE A 156 -10.24 18.57 2.30
C ILE A 156 -11.30 19.40 3.04
N ASP A 157 -12.05 18.76 3.97
CA ASP A 157 -13.11 19.38 4.78
C ASP A 157 -12.95 18.92 6.23
N VAL A 158 -11.96 19.48 6.89
CA VAL A 158 -11.59 19.09 8.26
C VAL A 158 -12.62 19.51 9.28
N LYS A 159 -12.81 18.66 10.29
CA LYS A 159 -13.60 18.91 11.49
C LYS A 159 -12.72 19.41 12.61
N ASP A 160 -13.34 19.69 13.77
CA ASP A 160 -12.59 20.15 14.96
C ASP A 160 -11.69 19.05 15.55
N GLU A 161 -12.00 17.78 15.30
CA GLU A 161 -11.26 16.65 15.86
C GLU A 161 -11.17 15.45 14.88
N ILE A 162 -10.14 14.64 15.06
CA ILE A 162 -10.02 13.35 14.41
C ILE A 162 -11.13 12.40 14.87
N ASN A 163 -11.70 11.64 13.94
CA ASN A 163 -12.81 10.73 14.21
C ASN A 163 -12.48 9.79 15.40
N PRO A 164 -13.27 9.81 16.48
CA PRO A 164 -12.99 9.01 17.68
C PRO A 164 -12.96 7.50 17.42
N ARG A 165 -13.69 7.01 16.39
CA ARG A 165 -13.67 5.59 16.01
C ARG A 165 -12.34 5.19 15.39
N VAL A 166 -11.76 6.07 14.58
CA VAL A 166 -10.42 5.86 14.01
C VAL A 166 -9.39 5.81 15.14
N LYS A 167 -9.41 6.78 16.07
CA LYS A 167 -8.51 6.80 17.24
C LYS A 167 -8.58 5.48 18.01
N LYS A 168 -9.81 5.03 18.33
CA LYS A 168 -10.03 3.77 19.07
C LYS A 168 -9.52 2.55 18.30
N CYS A 169 -9.68 2.52 16.98
CA CYS A 169 -9.15 1.42 16.16
C CYS A 169 -7.63 1.44 16.13
N CYS A 170 -7.01 2.61 15.98
CA CYS A 170 -5.56 2.76 16.02
C CYS A 170 -4.97 2.32 17.36
N GLU A 171 -5.58 2.70 18.48
CA GLU A 171 -5.20 2.22 19.82
C GLU A 171 -5.27 0.69 19.93
N ALA A 172 -6.33 0.07 19.39
CA ALA A 172 -6.51 -1.38 19.41
C ALA A 172 -5.55 -2.15 18.50
N LEU A 173 -4.96 -1.48 17.49
CA LEU A 173 -4.02 -2.02 16.52
C LEU A 173 -2.57 -1.57 16.78
N ASP A 174 -2.31 -0.88 17.90
CA ASP A 174 -1.02 -0.28 18.26
C ASP A 174 -0.46 0.69 17.20
N ILE A 175 -1.34 1.33 16.42
CA ILE A 175 -0.98 2.37 15.45
C ILE A 175 -0.90 3.71 16.19
N ARG A 176 0.29 4.29 16.26
CA ARG A 176 0.52 5.57 16.93
C ARG A 176 0.32 6.74 15.97
N LEU A 177 -0.79 7.44 16.10
CA LEU A 177 -1.06 8.63 15.32
C LEU A 177 -0.03 9.74 15.63
N PRO A 178 0.51 10.47 14.64
CA PRO A 178 1.56 11.49 14.82
C PRO A 178 1.04 12.70 15.59
N HIS A 179 -0.24 13.01 15.49
CA HIS A 179 -0.90 14.09 16.23
C HIS A 179 -2.40 13.78 16.47
N GLY A 180 -3.04 14.57 17.32
CA GLY A 180 -4.44 14.36 17.71
C GLY A 180 -5.45 15.32 17.09
N TYR A 181 -5.04 16.19 16.18
CA TYR A 181 -5.85 17.22 15.53
C TYR A 181 -5.81 17.08 14.00
N PRO A 182 -6.88 17.48 13.30
CA PRO A 182 -6.89 17.44 11.83
C PRO A 182 -6.11 18.62 11.23
N VAL A 183 -5.50 18.36 10.08
CA VAL A 183 -4.74 19.33 9.28
C VAL A 183 -5.48 19.58 7.98
N PRO A 184 -5.83 20.82 7.62
CA PRO A 184 -6.48 21.11 6.34
C PRO A 184 -5.47 21.01 5.18
N VAL A 185 -5.97 20.61 4.02
CA VAL A 185 -5.21 20.74 2.76
C VAL A 185 -4.98 22.22 2.49
N THR A 186 -3.76 22.57 2.16
CA THR A 186 -3.39 23.90 1.69
C THR A 186 -2.50 23.81 0.46
N ARG A 187 -2.48 24.87 -0.34
CA ARG A 187 -1.62 24.94 -1.52
C ARG A 187 -0.15 24.69 -1.14
N GLU A 188 0.32 25.32 -0.07
CA GLU A 188 1.70 25.18 0.38
C GLU A 188 2.03 23.75 0.78
N LEU A 189 1.07 23.01 1.31
CA LEU A 189 1.26 21.61 1.68
C LEU A 189 1.38 20.71 0.43
N ILE A 190 0.53 20.94 -0.59
CA ILE A 190 0.62 20.24 -1.87
C ILE A 190 1.93 20.56 -2.58
N GLU A 191 2.34 21.85 -2.63
CA GLU A 191 3.60 22.28 -3.25
C GLU A 191 4.83 21.64 -2.61
N ARG A 192 4.79 21.36 -1.30
CA ARG A 192 5.89 20.72 -0.56
C ARG A 192 6.01 19.23 -0.83
N CYS A 193 4.96 18.59 -1.30
CA CYS A 193 4.93 17.16 -1.49
C CYS A 193 5.12 16.79 -2.96
N ASP A 194 5.94 15.78 -3.20
CA ASP A 194 6.21 15.28 -4.55
C ASP A 194 5.02 14.48 -5.09
N VAL A 195 4.28 13.83 -4.19
CA VAL A 195 3.11 13.01 -4.51
C VAL A 195 1.98 13.26 -3.51
N VAL A 196 0.75 13.29 -4.01
CA VAL A 196 -0.49 13.43 -3.22
C VAL A 196 -1.38 12.21 -3.48
N LEU A 197 -1.64 11.42 -2.44
CA LEU A 197 -2.40 10.18 -2.48
C LEU A 197 -3.75 10.36 -1.79
N CYS A 198 -4.83 10.35 -2.58
CA CYS A 198 -6.19 10.51 -2.10
C CYS A 198 -6.85 9.16 -1.83
N MET A 199 -7.69 9.07 -0.81
CA MET A 199 -8.45 7.85 -0.47
C MET A 199 -9.52 7.50 -1.52
N THR A 200 -10.00 8.49 -2.29
CA THR A 200 -11.02 8.28 -3.32
C THR A 200 -10.75 9.09 -4.58
N ALA A 201 -11.24 8.59 -5.72
CA ALA A 201 -11.16 9.28 -7.00
C ALA A 201 -11.87 10.65 -6.97
N LEU A 202 -12.97 10.78 -6.22
CA LEU A 202 -13.66 12.04 -6.06
C LEU A 202 -12.79 13.10 -5.35
N GLN A 203 -12.02 12.69 -4.34
CA GLN A 203 -11.10 13.58 -3.64
C GLN A 203 -9.95 14.00 -4.57
N ALA A 204 -9.38 13.05 -5.33
CA ALA A 204 -8.33 13.34 -6.30
C ALA A 204 -8.83 14.33 -7.36
N GLN A 205 -9.99 14.09 -7.95
CA GLN A 205 -10.60 14.99 -8.93
C GLN A 205 -10.84 16.40 -8.37
N LYS A 206 -11.39 16.50 -7.15
CA LYS A 206 -11.62 17.78 -6.49
C LYS A 206 -10.34 18.59 -6.30
N LEU A 207 -9.26 17.93 -5.88
CA LEU A 207 -7.95 18.58 -5.73
C LEU A 207 -7.33 18.94 -7.07
N SER A 208 -7.43 18.08 -8.10
CA SER A 208 -6.93 18.37 -9.45
C SER A 208 -7.66 19.56 -10.09
N ASP A 209 -8.97 19.68 -9.87
CA ASP A 209 -9.75 20.82 -10.36
C ASP A 209 -9.35 22.13 -9.66
N GLU A 210 -9.04 22.07 -8.35
CA GLU A 210 -8.63 23.22 -7.55
C GLU A 210 -7.16 23.62 -7.81
N TYR A 211 -6.27 22.64 -7.99
CA TYR A 211 -4.82 22.80 -8.14
C TYR A 211 -4.32 22.28 -9.50
N GLN A 212 -4.89 22.79 -10.61
CA GLN A 212 -4.65 22.35 -11.99
C GLN A 212 -3.17 22.36 -12.41
N ASP A 213 -2.37 23.23 -11.83
CA ASP A 213 -0.93 23.34 -12.09
C ASP A 213 -0.11 22.24 -11.37
N MET A 214 -0.75 21.41 -10.57
CA MET A 214 -0.15 20.32 -9.78
C MET A 214 -0.89 18.99 -9.93
N ASP A 215 -1.81 18.86 -10.88
CA ASP A 215 -2.65 17.68 -11.04
C ASP A 215 -1.86 16.40 -11.33
N GLU A 216 -0.71 16.50 -12.00
CA GLU A 216 0.20 15.37 -12.26
C GLU A 216 0.73 14.67 -10.98
N ARG A 217 0.67 15.36 -9.84
CA ARG A 217 1.09 14.81 -8.54
C ARG A 217 -0.05 14.17 -7.75
N ILE A 218 -1.29 14.39 -8.19
CA ILE A 218 -2.50 14.00 -7.45
C ILE A 218 -3.06 12.72 -8.04
N MET A 219 -3.14 11.67 -7.22
CA MET A 219 -3.62 10.36 -7.63
C MET A 219 -4.37 9.66 -6.50
N CYS A 220 -4.94 8.49 -6.77
CA CYS A 220 -5.57 7.66 -5.76
C CYS A 220 -4.53 6.82 -5.02
N LEU A 221 -4.78 6.54 -3.73
CA LEU A 221 -3.97 5.66 -2.92
C LEU A 221 -4.12 4.19 -3.33
N ALA A 222 -5.30 3.82 -3.80
CA ALA A 222 -5.66 2.45 -4.16
C ALA A 222 -6.52 2.45 -5.43
N ASP A 223 -6.58 1.30 -6.11
CA ASP A 223 -7.42 1.10 -7.30
C ASP A 223 -8.91 1.26 -7.00
N GLU A 224 -9.32 0.82 -5.81
CA GLU A 224 -10.68 0.99 -5.33
C GLU A 224 -10.74 2.06 -4.24
N ASP A 225 -11.72 2.94 -4.35
CA ASP A 225 -11.98 3.98 -3.37
C ASP A 225 -12.08 3.45 -1.93
N ILE A 226 -11.43 4.14 -0.99
CA ILE A 226 -11.49 3.83 0.44
C ILE A 226 -12.45 4.81 1.10
N TYR A 227 -13.68 4.35 1.35
CA TYR A 227 -14.69 5.13 2.05
C TYR A 227 -14.73 4.82 3.55
N PRO A 228 -14.99 5.83 4.39
CA PRO A 228 -15.28 5.59 5.80
C PRO A 228 -16.56 4.76 5.94
N PRO A 229 -16.62 3.79 6.87
CA PRO A 229 -17.84 3.03 7.11
C PRO A 229 -18.99 3.96 7.54
N THR A 230 -20.17 3.78 6.92
CA THR A 230 -21.40 4.51 7.27
C THR A 230 -21.99 4.04 8.59
N LEU A 231 -21.75 2.77 8.94
CA LEU A 231 -22.19 2.18 10.20
C LEU A 231 -21.09 2.19 11.26
N PRO A 232 -21.42 2.06 12.55
CA PRO A 232 -20.44 1.95 13.63
C PRO A 232 -19.50 0.75 13.54
N ILE A 233 -19.88 -0.25 12.74
CA ILE A 233 -19.10 -1.47 12.45
C ILE A 233 -18.26 -1.27 11.18
N GLY A 234 -17.16 -2.03 11.05
CA GLY A 234 -16.31 -1.99 9.85
C GLY A 234 -15.11 -1.04 9.93
N TRP A 235 -15.01 -0.21 10.99
CA TRP A 235 -13.90 0.73 11.13
C TRP A 235 -12.54 0.04 11.25
N LYS A 236 -12.48 -1.09 11.98
CA LYS A 236 -11.24 -1.87 12.07
C LYS A 236 -10.80 -2.37 10.69
N LYS A 237 -11.72 -2.91 9.90
CA LYS A 237 -11.44 -3.36 8.52
C LYS A 237 -10.97 -2.20 7.64
N CYS A 238 -11.60 -1.03 7.77
CA CYS A 238 -11.19 0.16 7.03
C CYS A 238 -9.76 0.62 7.41
N VAL A 239 -9.43 0.65 8.70
CA VAL A 239 -8.08 1.01 9.18
C VAL A 239 -7.04 0.00 8.70
N LEU A 240 -7.33 -1.31 8.76
CA LEU A 240 -6.44 -2.35 8.25
C LEU A 240 -6.22 -2.22 6.73
N ARG A 241 -7.27 -1.89 5.97
CA ARG A 241 -7.12 -1.66 4.53
C ARG A 241 -6.21 -0.46 4.24
N ILE A 242 -6.37 0.65 4.97
CA ILE A 242 -5.48 1.82 4.83
C ILE A 242 -4.04 1.45 5.18
N GLU A 243 -3.85 0.61 6.19
CA GLU A 243 -2.54 0.09 6.57
C GLU A 243 -1.91 -0.72 5.43
N ASP A 244 -2.68 -1.65 4.83
CA ASP A 244 -2.22 -2.46 3.71
C ASP A 244 -1.80 -1.59 2.51
N GLU A 245 -2.61 -0.60 2.13
CA GLU A 245 -2.31 0.31 1.03
C GLU A 245 -1.11 1.22 1.31
N ALA A 246 -0.98 1.73 2.54
CA ALA A 246 0.20 2.53 2.91
C ALA A 246 1.50 1.70 2.89
N LEU A 247 1.43 0.41 3.23
CA LEU A 247 2.56 -0.51 3.10
C LEU A 247 2.87 -0.82 1.62
N ALA A 248 1.85 -0.97 0.78
CA ALA A 248 2.03 -1.16 -0.66
C ALA A 248 2.77 0.02 -1.31
N VAL A 249 2.50 1.26 -0.89
CA VAL A 249 3.25 2.44 -1.34
C VAL A 249 4.75 2.33 -0.99
N ILE A 250 5.09 1.83 0.21
CA ILE A 250 6.50 1.62 0.60
C ILE A 250 7.15 0.57 -0.31
N ASP A 251 6.46 -0.54 -0.57
CA ASP A 251 6.98 -1.61 -1.40
C ASP A 251 7.17 -1.13 -2.86
N GLU A 252 6.23 -0.37 -3.40
CA GLU A 252 6.35 0.22 -4.74
C GLU A 252 7.53 1.19 -4.87
N LEU A 253 7.71 2.08 -3.89
CA LEU A 253 8.86 2.99 -3.85
C LEU A 253 10.19 2.23 -3.84
N ARG A 254 10.25 1.08 -3.16
CA ARG A 254 11.42 0.20 -3.12
C ARG A 254 11.68 -0.46 -4.46
N GLU A 255 10.66 -1.07 -5.06
CA GLU A 255 10.77 -1.76 -6.34
C GLU A 255 11.27 -0.84 -7.45
N LYS A 256 10.85 0.41 -7.45
CA LYS A 256 11.27 1.41 -8.44
C LYS A 256 12.64 2.04 -8.17
N GLY A 257 13.37 1.62 -7.11
CA GLY A 257 14.67 2.16 -6.74
C GLY A 257 14.64 3.63 -6.31
N LEU A 258 13.46 4.15 -5.98
CA LEU A 258 13.25 5.47 -5.44
C LEU A 258 13.65 5.55 -3.95
N LEU A 259 13.94 4.38 -3.35
CA LEU A 259 14.52 4.26 -2.03
C LEU A 259 16.03 4.15 -2.20
N VAL A 260 16.73 5.19 -1.80
CA VAL A 260 18.20 5.19 -1.78
C VAL A 260 18.66 4.09 -0.82
N GLU A 261 19.41 3.09 -1.33
CA GLU A 261 20.17 2.22 -0.45
C GLU A 261 21.08 3.13 0.39
N SER A 262 20.87 3.17 1.69
CA SER A 262 21.81 3.80 2.61
C SER A 262 23.15 3.09 2.42
N GLN A 263 24.06 3.73 1.71
CA GLN A 263 25.45 3.26 1.66
C GLN A 263 25.98 3.26 3.08
N GLY A 264 26.13 2.06 3.66
CA GLY A 264 26.84 1.81 4.90
C GLY A 264 28.33 2.15 4.83
#